data_61a81cd776413e02d1850ba5bc7eb4ca
#
_entry.id   61a81cd776413e02d1850ba5bc7eb4ca
#
_cell.length_a   1.000
_cell.length_b   1.000
_cell.length_c   1.000
_cell.angle_alpha   90.00
_cell.angle_beta   90.00
_cell.angle_gamma   90.00
#
_symmetry.space_group_name_H-M   'P 1'
#
loop_
_entity.id
_entity.type
_entity.pdbx_description
1 polymer ?
#
loop_
_entity_poly.entity_id
_entity_poly.type
_entity_poly.pdbx_seq_one_letter_code
_entity_poly.pdbx_strand_id
1 'polypeptide(L)'
;SSLKSISLPLALKTIGNGALKGTGLRTIEIPKSVFWLGDGLVADCQSMEHVTIPENIGRIPDRMFEGCTSLKKVELHEKLGAIGERAFFGCSSLDFIVIPDSVKQIGQDAFTNTDKQFIIQCSFGSYAEEYARKNKFKYQLV
;
A
#
# COMPACT_ATOMS: atom_id res chain seq x y z
N SER A 1 -9.25 -2.79 -18.86
CA SER A 1 -9.29 -1.36 -19.13
C SER A 1 -8.07 -0.91 -19.93
N SER A 2 -8.27 0.00 -20.86
CA SER A 2 -7.17 0.59 -21.64
C SER A 2 -6.58 1.85 -20.99
N LEU A 3 -7.16 2.31 -19.88
CA LEU A 3 -6.68 3.49 -19.19
C LEU A 3 -5.34 3.19 -18.52
N LYS A 4 -4.29 3.94 -18.87
CA LYS A 4 -2.93 3.74 -18.36
C LYS A 4 -2.43 4.83 -17.42
N SER A 5 -3.04 6.00 -17.46
CA SER A 5 -2.69 7.10 -16.58
C SER A 5 -3.91 7.97 -16.36
N ILE A 6 -3.91 8.72 -15.28
CA ILE A 6 -4.98 9.64 -14.95
C ILE A 6 -4.38 10.82 -14.17
N SER A 7 -4.89 12.01 -14.47
CA SER A 7 -4.55 13.21 -13.72
C SER A 7 -5.69 13.54 -12.77
N LEU A 8 -5.38 13.65 -11.49
CA LEU A 8 -6.38 14.00 -10.48
C LEU A 8 -6.29 15.49 -10.16
N PRO A 9 -7.43 16.15 -9.88
CA PRO A 9 -7.41 17.57 -9.53
C PRO A 9 -6.54 17.87 -8.31
N LEU A 10 -5.79 18.97 -8.35
CA LEU A 10 -4.88 19.33 -7.27
C LEU A 10 -5.59 19.76 -5.98
N ALA A 11 -6.89 20.05 -6.06
CA ALA A 11 -7.68 20.40 -4.87
C ALA A 11 -8.54 19.24 -4.36
N LEU A 12 -8.36 18.05 -4.92
CA LEU A 12 -9.13 16.87 -4.54
C LEU A 12 -8.91 16.52 -3.07
N LYS A 13 -9.97 16.24 -2.34
CA LYS A 13 -9.89 15.96 -0.90
C LYS A 13 -10.07 14.48 -0.56
N THR A 14 -10.91 13.78 -1.29
CA THR A 14 -11.21 12.37 -1.03
C THR A 14 -11.32 11.59 -2.33
N ILE A 15 -11.04 10.28 -2.23
CA ILE A 15 -11.25 9.36 -3.36
C ILE A 15 -12.04 8.19 -2.80
N GLY A 16 -13.18 7.89 -3.41
CA GLY A 16 -14.14 6.91 -2.89
C GLY A 16 -13.72 5.46 -3.02
N ASN A 17 -14.50 4.59 -2.42
CA ASN A 17 -14.27 3.14 -2.44
C ASN A 17 -14.23 2.62 -3.88
N GLY A 18 -13.20 1.83 -4.18
CA GLY A 18 -13.07 1.16 -5.47
C GLY A 18 -13.03 2.09 -6.67
N ALA A 19 -12.77 3.39 -6.47
CA ALA A 19 -12.89 4.39 -7.53
C ALA A 19 -12.07 4.06 -8.77
N LEU A 20 -10.91 3.44 -8.62
CA LEU A 20 -10.02 3.09 -9.72
C LEU A 20 -9.76 1.59 -9.81
N LYS A 21 -10.62 0.80 -9.19
CA LYS A 21 -10.50 -0.67 -9.16
C LYS A 21 -10.53 -1.24 -10.58
N GLY A 22 -9.64 -2.18 -10.84
CA GLY A 22 -9.63 -2.93 -12.11
C GLY A 22 -9.17 -2.13 -13.31
N THR A 23 -8.59 -0.95 -13.12
CA THR A 23 -8.09 -0.16 -14.26
C THR A 23 -6.72 -0.67 -14.71
N GLY A 24 -6.30 -0.26 -15.90
CA GLY A 24 -4.97 -0.57 -16.44
C GLY A 24 -3.89 0.42 -16.06
N LEU A 25 -4.11 1.21 -15.01
CA LEU A 25 -3.14 2.21 -14.57
C LEU A 25 -1.83 1.55 -14.13
N ARG A 26 -0.70 2.09 -14.58
CA ARG A 26 0.63 1.64 -14.14
C ARG A 26 1.06 2.36 -12.88
N THR A 27 0.61 3.58 -12.71
CA THR A 27 0.89 4.39 -11.53
C THR A 27 -0.24 5.38 -11.33
N ILE A 28 -0.31 5.94 -10.14
CA ILE A 28 -1.24 7.02 -9.84
C ILE A 28 -0.53 8.02 -8.96
N GLU A 29 -0.70 9.31 -9.28
CA GLU A 29 -0.21 10.37 -8.43
C GLU A 29 -1.36 10.91 -7.61
N ILE A 30 -1.36 10.57 -6.33
CA ILE A 30 -2.41 11.03 -5.40
C ILE A 30 -2.03 12.43 -4.92
N PRO A 31 -2.87 13.45 -5.17
CA PRO A 31 -2.52 14.81 -4.76
C PRO A 31 -2.33 14.94 -3.26
N LYS A 32 -1.45 15.84 -2.85
CA LYS A 32 -1.18 16.11 -1.43
C LYS A 32 -2.41 16.63 -0.68
N SER A 33 -3.37 17.19 -1.40
CA SER A 33 -4.62 17.68 -0.82
C SER A 33 -5.54 16.57 -0.31
N VAL A 34 -5.34 15.34 -0.79
CA VAL A 34 -6.19 14.21 -0.41
C VAL A 34 -5.87 13.77 1.02
N PHE A 35 -6.89 13.66 1.85
CA PHE A 35 -6.75 13.22 3.23
C PHE A 35 -7.55 11.95 3.54
N TRP A 36 -8.32 11.44 2.59
CA TRP A 36 -9.08 10.20 2.77
C TRP A 36 -9.14 9.40 1.48
N LEU A 37 -8.85 8.10 1.59
CA LEU A 37 -8.91 7.14 0.50
C LEU A 37 -9.91 6.05 0.85
N GLY A 38 -10.71 5.64 -0.11
CA GLY A 38 -11.69 4.57 0.08
C GLY A 38 -11.06 3.18 0.00
N ASP A 39 -11.78 2.21 0.55
CA ASP A 39 -11.35 0.81 0.51
C ASP A 39 -11.29 0.31 -0.92
N GLY A 40 -10.29 -0.53 -1.20
CA GLY A 40 -10.14 -1.13 -2.52
C GLY A 40 -9.86 -0.14 -3.63
N LEU A 41 -9.33 1.04 -3.30
CA LEU A 41 -9.17 2.14 -4.27
C LEU A 41 -8.60 1.69 -5.60
N VAL A 42 -7.49 0.96 -5.59
CA VAL A 42 -6.85 0.46 -6.80
C VAL A 42 -6.77 -1.07 -6.82
N ALA A 43 -7.70 -1.73 -6.14
CA ALA A 43 -7.73 -3.19 -6.12
C ALA A 43 -7.82 -3.73 -7.55
N ASP A 44 -7.17 -4.84 -7.78
CA ASP A 44 -7.13 -5.52 -9.08
C ASP A 44 -6.59 -4.67 -10.24
N CYS A 45 -5.81 -3.65 -9.94
CA CYS A 45 -5.07 -2.89 -10.95
C CYS A 45 -3.81 -3.68 -11.31
N GLN A 46 -3.94 -4.64 -12.20
CA GLN A 46 -2.89 -5.62 -12.48
C GLN A 46 -1.66 -5.06 -13.20
N SER A 47 -1.74 -3.83 -13.69
CA SER A 47 -0.61 -3.14 -14.31
C SER A 47 0.08 -2.13 -13.39
N MET A 48 -0.48 -1.89 -12.20
CA MET A 48 0.06 -0.92 -11.24
C MET A 48 1.42 -1.37 -10.76
N GLU A 49 2.44 -0.52 -10.86
CA GLU A 49 3.83 -0.86 -10.54
C GLU A 49 4.39 -0.09 -9.36
N HIS A 50 3.99 1.16 -9.19
CA HIS A 50 4.58 2.03 -8.17
C HIS A 50 3.57 3.07 -7.70
N VAL A 51 3.46 3.24 -6.39
CA VAL A 51 2.60 4.26 -5.79
C VAL A 51 3.32 4.91 -4.62
N THR A 52 3.20 6.23 -4.52
CA THR A 52 3.67 6.99 -3.35
C THR A 52 2.46 7.44 -2.57
N ILE A 53 2.44 7.17 -1.28
CA ILE A 53 1.34 7.55 -0.39
C ILE A 53 1.62 8.97 0.13
N PRO A 54 0.74 9.95 -0.12
CA PRO A 54 0.97 11.32 0.35
C PRO A 54 0.83 11.45 1.86
N GLU A 55 1.55 12.44 2.45
CA GLU A 55 1.68 12.55 3.91
C GLU A 55 0.39 12.86 4.66
N ASN A 56 -0.64 13.34 3.99
CA ASN A 56 -1.92 13.58 4.64
C ASN A 56 -2.77 12.33 4.81
N ILE A 57 -2.30 11.20 4.26
CA ILE A 57 -2.98 9.92 4.42
C ILE A 57 -2.42 9.24 5.66
N GLY A 58 -3.25 9.07 6.68
CA GLY A 58 -2.84 8.44 7.93
C GLY A 58 -3.05 6.94 7.98
N ARG A 59 -3.72 6.37 7.00
CA ARG A 59 -4.04 4.95 6.97
C ARG A 59 -4.14 4.44 5.53
N ILE A 60 -3.48 3.32 5.25
CA ILE A 60 -3.74 2.60 4.00
C ILE A 60 -5.07 1.88 4.17
N PRO A 61 -6.08 2.17 3.34
CA PRO A 61 -7.40 1.54 3.51
C PRO A 61 -7.38 0.05 3.24
N ASP A 62 -8.44 -0.62 3.71
CA ASP A 62 -8.58 -2.06 3.48
C ASP A 62 -8.60 -2.34 1.99
N ARG A 63 -7.90 -3.38 1.59
CA ARG A 63 -7.87 -3.89 0.22
C ARG A 63 -7.39 -2.88 -0.83
N MET A 64 -6.70 -1.81 -0.41
CA MET A 64 -6.30 -0.76 -1.36
C MET A 64 -5.57 -1.32 -2.58
N PHE A 65 -4.62 -2.23 -2.36
CA PHE A 65 -3.80 -2.81 -3.43
C PHE A 65 -4.07 -4.29 -3.63
N GLU A 66 -5.17 -4.81 -3.12
CA GLU A 66 -5.49 -6.24 -3.26
C GLU A 66 -5.49 -6.62 -4.73
N GLY A 67 -4.74 -7.66 -5.09
CA GLY A 67 -4.71 -8.14 -6.48
C GLY A 67 -3.86 -7.32 -7.44
N CYS A 68 -3.08 -6.37 -6.94
CA CYS A 68 -2.16 -5.61 -7.78
C CYS A 68 -0.92 -6.46 -8.07
N THR A 69 -1.04 -7.36 -9.02
CA THR A 69 -0.03 -8.41 -9.27
C THR A 69 1.29 -7.89 -9.86
N SER A 70 1.31 -6.67 -10.38
CA SER A 70 2.55 -6.05 -10.91
C SER A 70 3.18 -5.04 -9.95
N LEU A 71 2.55 -4.79 -8.80
CA LEU A 71 3.02 -3.78 -7.86
C LEU A 71 4.37 -4.19 -7.27
N LYS A 72 5.39 -3.35 -7.47
CA LYS A 72 6.75 -3.60 -7.01
C LYS A 72 7.17 -2.71 -5.87
N LYS A 73 6.64 -1.49 -5.80
CA LYS A 73 7.08 -0.52 -4.82
C LYS A 73 5.95 0.38 -4.36
N VAL A 74 5.80 0.50 -3.05
CA VAL A 74 4.90 1.49 -2.44
C VAL A 74 5.73 2.28 -1.43
N GLU A 75 5.76 3.60 -1.59
CA GLU A 75 6.48 4.47 -0.68
C GLU A 75 5.53 4.98 0.39
N LEU A 76 5.85 4.64 1.64
CA LEU A 76 5.10 5.07 2.81
C LEU A 76 5.82 6.27 3.46
N HIS A 77 5.20 6.90 4.43
CA HIS A 77 5.76 8.09 5.08
C HIS A 77 5.69 8.00 6.60
N GLU A 78 6.43 8.85 7.26
CA GLU A 78 6.65 8.81 8.71
C GLU A 78 5.43 9.20 9.56
N LYS A 79 4.32 9.60 8.92
CA LYS A 79 3.09 9.94 9.62
C LYS A 79 1.99 8.89 9.43
N LEU A 80 2.28 7.84 8.67
CA LEU A 80 1.32 6.75 8.44
C LEU A 80 1.15 5.96 9.73
N GLY A 81 -0.09 5.78 10.19
CA GLY A 81 -0.37 5.10 11.45
C GLY A 81 -0.86 3.67 11.32
N ALA A 82 -1.44 3.31 10.19
CA ALA A 82 -2.05 1.99 10.04
C ALA A 82 -2.06 1.50 8.60
N ILE A 83 -2.05 0.18 8.46
CA ILE A 83 -2.22 -0.51 7.18
C ILE A 83 -3.44 -1.40 7.32
N GLY A 84 -4.39 -1.27 6.41
CA GLY A 84 -5.67 -1.95 6.51
C GLY A 84 -5.62 -3.44 6.21
N GLU A 85 -6.74 -4.10 6.45
CA GLU A 85 -6.92 -5.52 6.20
C GLU A 85 -6.79 -5.80 4.71
N ARG A 86 -6.01 -6.83 4.36
CA ARG A 86 -5.77 -7.26 2.98
C ARG A 86 -5.23 -6.16 2.06
N ALA A 87 -4.62 -5.14 2.62
CA ALA A 87 -4.18 -3.97 1.85
C ALA A 87 -3.25 -4.33 0.70
N PHE A 88 -2.39 -5.33 0.88
CA PHE A 88 -1.44 -5.79 -0.14
C PHE A 88 -1.63 -7.26 -0.47
N PHE A 89 -2.81 -7.80 -0.21
CA PHE A 89 -3.11 -9.20 -0.47
C PHE A 89 -2.98 -9.51 -1.96
N GLY A 90 -2.20 -10.52 -2.28
CA GLY A 90 -2.04 -10.94 -3.68
C GLY A 90 -1.11 -10.06 -4.50
N CYS A 91 -0.36 -9.16 -3.87
CA CYS A 91 0.64 -8.36 -4.55
C CYS A 91 1.88 -9.21 -4.82
N SER A 92 1.78 -10.12 -5.77
CA SER A 92 2.75 -11.19 -6.00
C SER A 92 4.11 -10.72 -6.54
N SER A 93 4.22 -9.46 -6.97
CA SER A 93 5.49 -8.86 -7.39
C SER A 93 6.12 -7.97 -6.33
N LEU A 94 5.44 -7.76 -5.19
CA LEU A 94 5.95 -6.93 -4.11
C LEU A 94 6.99 -7.73 -3.32
N ASP A 95 8.25 -7.38 -3.47
CA ASP A 95 9.35 -8.13 -2.85
C ASP A 95 9.90 -7.46 -1.60
N PHE A 96 9.56 -6.20 -1.35
CA PHE A 96 9.89 -5.56 -0.08
C PHE A 96 8.97 -4.37 0.17
N ILE A 97 8.91 -3.94 1.42
CA ILE A 97 8.26 -2.70 1.79
C ILE A 97 8.99 -2.11 3.01
N VAL A 98 9.18 -0.79 3.01
CA VAL A 98 9.73 -0.10 4.17
C VAL A 98 8.56 0.39 5.01
N ILE A 99 8.40 -0.16 6.22
CA ILE A 99 7.32 0.23 7.11
C ILE A 99 7.87 1.18 8.17
N PRO A 100 7.41 2.44 8.18
CA PRO A 100 7.94 3.42 9.13
C PRO A 100 7.50 3.14 10.56
N ASP A 101 8.25 3.70 11.51
CA ASP A 101 8.00 3.51 12.94
C ASP A 101 6.64 4.03 13.40
N SER A 102 6.07 4.95 12.63
CA SER A 102 4.76 5.52 12.94
C SER A 102 3.63 4.50 12.83
N VAL A 103 3.82 3.43 12.05
CA VAL A 103 2.78 2.41 11.87
C VAL A 103 2.65 1.57 13.13
N LYS A 104 1.46 1.57 13.72
CA LYS A 104 1.15 0.85 14.96
C LYS A 104 0.04 -0.18 14.81
N GLN A 105 -0.49 -0.34 13.60
CA GLN A 105 -1.56 -1.30 13.33
C GLN A 105 -1.43 -1.82 11.90
N ILE A 106 -1.47 -3.15 11.76
CA ILE A 106 -1.46 -3.81 10.46
C ILE A 106 -2.58 -4.83 10.48
N GLY A 107 -3.49 -4.72 9.52
CA GLY A 107 -4.69 -5.56 9.46
C GLY A 107 -4.40 -7.00 9.06
N GLN A 108 -5.41 -7.83 9.23
CA GLN A 108 -5.33 -9.26 8.91
C GLN A 108 -5.05 -9.45 7.41
N ASP A 109 -4.16 -10.37 7.10
CA ASP A 109 -3.82 -10.75 5.72
C ASP A 109 -3.28 -9.59 4.87
N ALA A 110 -2.75 -8.55 5.51
CA ALA A 110 -2.26 -7.37 4.78
C ALA A 110 -1.20 -7.71 3.74
N PHE A 111 -0.34 -8.68 4.01
CA PHE A 111 0.77 -9.05 3.13
C PHE A 111 0.72 -10.51 2.69
N THR A 112 -0.44 -11.13 2.74
CA THR A 112 -0.61 -12.53 2.31
C THR A 112 -0.48 -12.64 0.79
N ASN A 113 0.22 -13.65 0.31
CA ASN A 113 0.44 -13.91 -1.12
C ASN A 113 1.20 -12.79 -1.83
N THR A 114 2.18 -12.22 -1.16
CA THR A 114 3.16 -11.33 -1.77
C THR A 114 4.25 -12.17 -2.43
N ASP A 115 5.32 -11.54 -2.93
CA ASP A 115 6.43 -12.27 -3.53
C ASP A 115 7.04 -13.25 -2.52
N LYS A 116 7.55 -14.40 -3.01
CA LYS A 116 8.17 -15.41 -2.16
C LYS A 116 9.37 -14.91 -1.38
N GLN A 117 10.03 -13.90 -1.90
CA GLN A 117 11.20 -13.29 -1.26
C GLN A 117 10.85 -12.02 -0.49
N PHE A 118 9.55 -11.80 -0.24
CA PHE A 118 9.08 -10.58 0.40
C PHE A 118 9.79 -10.33 1.74
N ILE A 119 10.25 -9.10 1.90
CA ILE A 119 10.99 -8.67 3.10
C ILE A 119 10.36 -7.38 3.64
N ILE A 120 10.09 -7.34 4.93
CA ILE A 120 9.69 -6.11 5.61
C ILE A 120 10.95 -5.41 6.10
N GLN A 121 11.18 -4.18 5.63
CA GLN A 121 12.28 -3.36 6.11
C GLN A 121 11.74 -2.41 7.18
N CYS A 122 12.40 -2.38 8.33
CA CYS A 122 11.88 -1.67 9.50
C CYS A 122 13.01 -1.36 10.49
N SER A 123 12.71 -0.53 11.49
CA SER A 123 13.67 -0.20 12.54
C SER A 123 13.63 -1.22 13.66
N PHE A 124 14.75 -1.35 14.36
CA PHE A 124 14.85 -2.18 15.55
C PHE A 124 13.82 -1.73 16.59
N GLY A 125 13.10 -2.66 17.18
CA GLY A 125 12.12 -2.37 18.23
C GLY A 125 10.81 -1.77 17.76
N SER A 126 10.60 -1.62 16.45
CA SER A 126 9.36 -1.05 15.92
C SER A 126 8.22 -2.06 15.98
N TYR A 127 6.99 -1.54 15.85
CA TYR A 127 5.80 -2.39 15.69
C TYR A 127 5.98 -3.30 14.46
N ALA A 128 6.53 -2.77 13.37
CA ALA A 128 6.72 -3.55 12.15
C ALA A 128 7.66 -4.73 12.34
N GLU A 129 8.73 -4.56 13.13
CA GLU A 129 9.63 -5.68 13.45
C GLU A 129 8.89 -6.77 14.21
N GLU A 130 8.13 -6.39 15.25
CA GLU A 130 7.36 -7.35 16.04
C GLU A 130 6.32 -8.06 15.18
N TYR A 131 5.63 -7.30 14.33
CA TYR A 131 4.65 -7.86 13.39
C TYR A 131 5.30 -8.91 12.48
N ALA A 132 6.44 -8.57 11.89
CA ALA A 132 7.14 -9.46 10.97
C ALA A 132 7.54 -10.76 11.69
N ARG A 133 8.07 -10.65 12.90
CA ARG A 133 8.49 -11.80 13.69
C ARG A 133 7.31 -12.68 14.06
N LYS A 134 6.22 -12.09 14.55
CA LYS A 134 5.02 -12.85 14.96
C LYS A 134 4.35 -13.56 13.80
N ASN A 135 4.38 -12.96 12.62
CA ASN A 135 3.70 -13.50 11.44
C ASN A 135 4.66 -14.24 10.50
N LYS A 136 5.89 -14.45 10.94
CA LYS A 136 6.90 -15.25 10.24
C LYS A 136 7.28 -14.69 8.87
N PHE A 137 7.26 -13.36 8.74
CA PHE A 137 7.81 -12.71 7.57
C PHE A 137 9.31 -12.48 7.73
N LYS A 138 10.04 -12.56 6.62
CA LYS A 138 11.43 -12.13 6.61
C LYS A 138 11.48 -10.63 6.85
N TYR A 139 12.43 -10.16 7.63
CA TYR A 139 12.59 -8.74 7.82
C TYR A 139 14.06 -8.34 7.88
N GLN A 140 14.31 -7.08 7.58
CA GLN A 140 15.65 -6.51 7.56
C GLN A 140 15.60 -5.18 8.31
N LEU A 141 16.53 -5.01 9.23
CA LEU A 141 16.63 -3.75 9.99
C LEU A 141 17.33 -2.69 9.14
N VAL A 142 16.80 -1.51 9.15
CA VAL A 142 17.34 -0.39 8.37
C VAL A 142 17.54 0.85 9.25
#